data_a3feabb04a0c0f1d3d57ecd00892a16f
#
_entry.id   a3feabb04a0c0f1d3d57ecd00892a16f
#
_cell.length_a   1.000
_cell.length_b   1.000
_cell.length_c   1.000
_cell.angle_alpha   90.00
_cell.angle_beta   90.00
_cell.angle_gamma   90.00
#
_symmetry.space_group_name_H-M   'P 1'
#
loop_
_entity.id
_entity.type
_entity.pdbx_description
1 polymer ?
#
loop_
_entity_poly.entity_id
_entity_poly.type
_entity_poly.pdbx_seq_one_letter_code
_entity_poly.pdbx_strand_id
1 'polypeptide(L)'
;MQLVQHPFVERDLIGIVEHIVSITEGDYTAAYRRLDEVDALLGSVLENPTSGVRLRGELDSWLVRHGGTGQRLTVVFKPDLEKKCIYLAMVAFGGRDWTRAAVGRRGFGD
;
A
#
# COMPACT_ATOMS: atom_id res chain seq x y z
N MET A 1 -5.70 -16.82 0.01
CA MET A 1 -6.45 -15.56 0.08
C MET A 1 -6.02 -14.67 -1.07
N GLN A 2 -6.92 -13.99 -1.71
CA GLN A 2 -6.68 -13.20 -2.91
C GLN A 2 -6.53 -11.72 -2.57
N LEU A 3 -5.56 -11.05 -3.21
CA LEU A 3 -5.38 -9.61 -3.10
C LEU A 3 -6.16 -8.92 -4.24
N VAL A 4 -7.05 -8.00 -3.88
CA VAL A 4 -7.84 -7.23 -4.84
C VAL A 4 -7.38 -5.77 -4.74
N GLN A 5 -6.79 -5.26 -5.82
CA GLN A 5 -6.21 -3.92 -5.82
C GLN A 5 -7.21 -2.88 -6.31
N HIS A 6 -7.22 -1.73 -5.63
CA HIS A 6 -7.91 -0.55 -6.14
C HIS A 6 -7.33 -0.18 -7.52
N PRO A 7 -8.15 0.31 -8.46
CA PRO A 7 -7.65 0.69 -9.80
C PRO A 7 -6.49 1.69 -9.79
N PHE A 8 -6.36 2.50 -8.75
CA PHE A 8 -5.28 3.49 -8.66
C PHE A 8 -3.99 2.96 -8.03
N VAL A 9 -3.95 1.70 -7.60
CA VAL A 9 -2.71 1.14 -7.01
C VAL A 9 -1.58 1.10 -8.05
N GLU A 10 -1.89 0.74 -9.29
CA GLU A 10 -0.87 0.77 -10.35
C GLU A 10 -0.28 2.16 -10.53
N ARG A 11 -1.13 3.19 -10.49
CA ARG A 11 -0.68 4.58 -10.55
C ARG A 11 0.20 4.93 -9.35
N ASP A 12 -0.15 4.42 -8.14
CA ASP A 12 0.67 4.62 -6.95
C ASP A 12 2.08 4.06 -7.16
N LEU A 13 2.19 2.86 -7.72
CA LEU A 13 3.49 2.21 -7.96
C LEU A 13 4.31 2.96 -9.01
N ILE A 14 3.68 3.41 -10.08
CA ILE A 14 4.34 4.23 -11.10
C ILE A 14 4.87 5.51 -10.48
N GLY A 15 4.07 6.16 -9.62
CA GLY A 15 4.47 7.37 -8.92
C GLY A 15 5.68 7.16 -8.01
N ILE A 16 5.77 6.00 -7.36
CA ILE A 16 6.93 5.66 -6.54
C ILE A 16 8.19 5.56 -7.42
N VAL A 17 8.10 4.85 -8.54
CA VAL A 17 9.23 4.72 -9.48
C VAL A 17 9.67 6.08 -10.00
N GLU A 18 8.73 6.89 -10.47
CA GLU A 18 9.03 8.23 -11.00
C GLU A 18 9.70 9.11 -9.95
N HIS A 19 9.21 9.06 -8.71
CA HIS A 19 9.80 9.84 -7.62
C HIS A 19 11.24 9.44 -7.35
N ILE A 20 11.52 8.14 -7.23
CA ILE A 20 12.87 7.64 -6.94
C ILE A 20 13.82 7.94 -8.10
N VAL A 21 13.38 7.73 -9.32
CA VAL A 21 14.18 8.05 -10.51
C VAL A 21 14.52 9.54 -10.54
N SER A 22 13.55 10.39 -10.18
CA SER A 22 13.74 11.84 -10.13
C SER A 22 14.79 12.26 -9.09
N ILE A 23 14.67 11.75 -7.84
CA ILE A 23 15.58 12.16 -6.77
C ILE A 23 16.97 11.52 -6.86
N THR A 24 17.11 10.45 -7.62
CA THR A 24 18.38 9.73 -7.81
C THR A 24 19.03 10.02 -9.17
N GLU A 25 18.44 10.91 -9.95
CA GLU A 25 18.93 11.26 -11.28
C GLU A 25 19.06 10.05 -12.21
N GLY A 26 18.06 9.16 -12.17
CA GLY A 26 17.95 8.05 -13.11
C GLY A 26 18.32 6.68 -12.57
N ASP A 27 18.37 6.48 -11.26
CA ASP A 27 18.68 5.16 -10.69
C ASP A 27 17.45 4.26 -10.68
N TYR A 28 17.21 3.56 -11.79
CA TYR A 28 16.14 2.61 -11.93
C TYR A 28 16.33 1.38 -11.04
N THR A 29 17.57 1.00 -10.73
CA THR A 29 17.83 -0.12 -9.82
C THR A 29 17.30 0.16 -8.42
N ALA A 30 17.49 1.40 -7.95
CA ALA A 30 16.94 1.82 -6.67
C ALA A 30 15.40 1.80 -6.69
N ALA A 31 14.78 2.23 -7.80
CA ALA A 31 13.33 2.21 -7.95
C ALA A 31 12.79 0.77 -7.92
N TYR A 32 13.39 -0.14 -8.67
CA TYR A 32 12.95 -1.54 -8.69
C TYR A 32 13.14 -2.22 -7.33
N ARG A 33 14.17 -1.86 -6.59
CA ARG A 33 14.35 -2.37 -5.23
C ARG A 33 13.19 -1.98 -4.33
N ARG A 34 12.64 -0.76 -4.47
CA ARG A 34 11.46 -0.36 -3.73
C ARG A 34 10.23 -1.17 -4.12
N LEU A 35 10.06 -1.49 -5.40
CA LEU A 35 8.97 -2.36 -5.84
C LEU A 35 9.09 -3.76 -5.24
N ASP A 36 10.30 -4.30 -5.13
CA ASP A 36 10.52 -5.58 -4.47
C ASP A 36 10.12 -5.51 -2.99
N GLU A 37 10.40 -4.39 -2.33
CA GLU A 37 9.97 -4.18 -0.95
C GLU A 37 8.44 -4.11 -0.83
N VAL A 38 7.76 -3.51 -1.81
CA VAL A 38 6.29 -3.51 -1.86
C VAL A 38 5.77 -4.94 -1.95
N ASP A 39 6.32 -5.74 -2.86
CA ASP A 39 5.92 -7.14 -3.02
C ASP A 39 6.11 -7.92 -1.72
N ALA A 40 7.24 -7.73 -1.04
CA ALA A 40 7.51 -8.39 0.23
C ALA A 40 6.51 -7.98 1.31
N LEU A 41 6.16 -6.69 1.37
CA LEU A 41 5.20 -6.18 2.35
C LEU A 41 3.80 -6.74 2.06
N LEU A 42 3.38 -6.77 0.80
CA LEU A 42 2.09 -7.33 0.42
C LEU A 42 2.03 -8.84 0.68
N GLY A 43 3.13 -9.55 0.45
CA GLY A 43 3.24 -10.97 0.80
C GLY A 43 3.04 -11.20 2.30
N SER A 44 3.63 -10.34 3.12
CA SER A 44 3.48 -10.39 4.57
C SER A 44 2.02 -10.11 5.00
N VAL A 45 1.34 -9.18 4.33
CA VAL A 45 -0.08 -8.92 4.58
C VAL A 45 -0.93 -10.14 4.23
N LEU A 46 -0.63 -10.81 3.11
CA LEU A 46 -1.35 -12.02 2.71
C LEU A 46 -1.15 -13.17 3.71
N GLU A 47 0.03 -13.29 4.28
CA GLU A 47 0.31 -14.30 5.30
C GLU A 47 -0.40 -14.01 6.63
N ASN A 48 -0.63 -12.73 6.94
CA ASN A 48 -1.27 -12.32 8.18
C ASN A 48 -2.26 -11.17 7.91
N PRO A 49 -3.45 -11.50 7.38
CA PRO A 49 -4.42 -10.50 6.90
C PRO A 49 -4.95 -9.53 7.96
N THR A 50 -4.88 -9.89 9.22
CA THR A 50 -5.36 -9.04 10.31
C THR A 50 -4.23 -8.27 11.00
N SER A 51 -3.00 -8.35 10.47
CA SER A 51 -1.88 -7.58 10.97
C SER A 51 -2.02 -6.11 10.60
N GLY A 52 -1.38 -5.25 11.36
CA GLY A 52 -1.41 -3.83 11.11
C GLY A 52 -2.20 -3.07 12.16
N VAL A 53 -2.25 -1.75 11.98
CA VAL A 53 -2.94 -0.86 12.92
C VAL A 53 -4.31 -0.50 12.33
N ARG A 54 -5.35 -0.67 13.12
CA ARG A 54 -6.71 -0.31 12.72
C ARG A 54 -6.82 1.22 12.64
N LEU A 55 -7.35 1.70 11.53
CA LEU A 55 -7.61 3.11 11.33
C LEU A 55 -8.97 3.48 11.92
N ARG A 56 -9.18 4.78 12.12
CA ARG A 56 -10.40 5.32 12.77
C ARG A 56 -11.02 6.39 11.90
N GLY A 57 -12.21 6.86 12.31
CA GLY A 57 -12.93 7.91 11.62
C GLY A 57 -13.41 7.43 10.25
N GLU A 58 -13.15 8.21 9.22
CA GLU A 58 -13.59 7.88 7.86
C GLU A 58 -12.94 6.62 7.30
N LEU A 59 -11.83 6.18 7.90
CA LEU A 59 -11.12 4.96 7.48
C LEU A 59 -11.38 3.79 8.42
N ASP A 60 -12.44 3.83 9.21
CA ASP A 60 -12.83 2.71 10.05
C ASP A 60 -13.00 1.45 9.17
N SER A 61 -12.58 0.31 9.69
CA SER A 61 -12.50 -0.99 9.01
C SER A 61 -11.25 -1.19 8.15
N TRP A 62 -10.48 -0.16 7.88
CA TRP A 62 -9.22 -0.27 7.16
C TRP A 62 -8.06 -0.44 8.13
N LEU A 63 -7.02 -1.15 7.67
CA LEU A 63 -5.77 -1.35 8.40
C LEU A 63 -4.63 -0.68 7.66
N VAL A 64 -3.60 -0.30 8.40
CA VAL A 64 -2.38 0.25 7.82
C VAL A 64 -1.17 -0.54 8.29
N ARG A 65 -0.24 -0.81 7.38
CA ARG A 65 1.08 -1.33 7.72
C ARG A 65 2.15 -0.51 7.02
N HIS A 66 3.25 -0.35 7.74
CA HIS A 66 4.46 0.25 7.19
C HIS A 66 5.51 -0.83 7.01
N GLY A 67 6.40 -0.64 6.06
CA GLY A 67 7.45 -1.61 5.79
C GLY A 67 8.54 -1.05 4.88
N GLY A 68 9.39 -1.95 4.39
CA GLY A 68 10.54 -1.58 3.58
C GLY A 68 11.64 -0.92 4.40
N THR A 69 12.71 -0.55 3.74
CA THR A 69 13.85 0.10 4.37
C THR A 69 13.41 1.43 4.99
N GLY A 70 13.70 1.60 6.28
CA GLY A 70 13.33 2.80 7.02
C GLY A 70 11.84 2.95 7.28
N GLN A 71 11.04 1.90 7.05
CA GLN A 71 9.58 1.93 7.25
C GLN A 71 8.91 2.98 6.38
N ARG A 72 9.44 3.23 5.20
CA ARG A 72 8.97 4.30 4.32
C ARG A 72 7.82 3.92 3.40
N LEU A 73 7.52 2.62 3.29
CA LEU A 73 6.35 2.15 2.55
C LEU A 73 5.14 2.09 3.46
N THR A 74 3.99 2.44 2.93
CA THR A 74 2.71 2.39 3.63
C THR A 74 1.70 1.69 2.73
N VAL A 75 1.00 0.69 3.27
CA VAL A 75 -0.11 0.05 2.58
C VAL A 75 -1.37 0.15 3.44
N VAL A 76 -2.48 0.48 2.81
CA VAL A 76 -3.79 0.56 3.44
C VAL A 76 -4.66 -0.53 2.84
N PHE A 77 -5.18 -1.41 3.69
CA PHE A 77 -5.89 -2.61 3.23
C PHE A 77 -7.03 -2.98 4.17
N LYS A 78 -7.95 -3.77 3.64
CA LYS A 78 -9.11 -4.24 4.39
C LYS A 78 -9.34 -5.72 4.09
N PRO A 79 -9.14 -6.63 5.07
CA PRO A 79 -9.43 -8.04 4.86
C PRO A 79 -10.93 -8.28 4.87
N ASP A 80 -11.37 -9.18 4.00
CA ASP A 80 -12.73 -9.73 4.00
C ASP A 80 -12.58 -11.25 4.11
N LEU A 81 -12.71 -11.75 5.33
CA LEU A 81 -12.48 -13.16 5.63
C LEU A 81 -13.54 -14.07 5.04
N GLU A 82 -14.78 -13.58 4.89
CA GLU A 82 -15.85 -14.33 4.25
C GLU A 82 -15.56 -14.57 2.78
N LYS A 83 -15.15 -13.52 2.07
CA LYS A 83 -14.83 -13.60 0.64
C LYS A 83 -13.41 -14.10 0.40
N LYS A 84 -12.63 -14.34 1.44
CA LYS A 84 -11.24 -14.80 1.38
C LYS A 84 -10.39 -13.90 0.48
N CYS A 85 -10.53 -12.59 0.67
CA CYS A 85 -9.75 -11.62 -0.08
C CYS A 85 -9.32 -10.46 0.82
N ILE A 86 -8.35 -9.70 0.31
CA ILE A 86 -7.88 -8.47 0.95
C ILE A 86 -8.01 -7.36 -0.08
N TYR A 87 -8.72 -6.31 0.27
CA TYR A 87 -8.83 -5.12 -0.57
C TYR A 87 -7.66 -4.19 -0.27
N LEU A 88 -6.85 -3.91 -1.27
CA LEU A 88 -5.72 -3.00 -1.16
C LEU A 88 -6.14 -1.65 -1.73
N ALA A 89 -6.27 -0.64 -0.87
CA ALA A 89 -6.71 0.69 -1.27
C ALA A 89 -5.58 1.49 -1.90
N MET A 90 -4.36 1.40 -1.35
CA MET A 90 -3.25 2.21 -1.82
C MET A 90 -1.91 1.72 -1.32
N VAL A 91 -0.86 2.16 -2.04
CA VAL A 91 0.54 2.03 -1.63
C VAL A 91 1.15 3.43 -1.69
N ALA A 92 1.80 3.85 -0.62
CA ALA A 92 2.46 5.15 -0.54
C ALA A 92 3.92 5.00 -0.13
N PHE A 93 4.74 5.98 -0.48
CA PHE A 93 6.16 6.00 -0.16
C PHE A 93 6.58 7.36 0.40
N GLY A 94 7.42 7.32 1.44
CA GLY A 94 7.96 8.52 2.07
C GLY A 94 6.97 9.19 3.01
N GLY A 95 7.20 10.47 3.27
CA GLY A 95 6.36 11.28 4.16
C GLY A 95 5.11 11.85 3.52
N ARG A 96 4.63 11.24 2.45
CA ARG A 96 3.45 11.70 1.72
C ARG A 96 2.20 11.57 2.58
N ASP A 97 1.27 12.50 2.43
CA ASP A 97 -0.03 12.42 3.10
C ASP A 97 -0.90 11.34 2.47
N TRP A 98 -0.67 10.11 2.87
CA TRP A 98 -1.43 8.96 2.38
C TRP A 98 -2.87 8.94 2.90
N THR A 99 -3.13 9.58 4.03
CA THR A 99 -4.45 9.56 4.67
C THR A 99 -5.53 10.16 3.78
N ARG A 100 -5.24 11.29 3.17
CA ARG A 100 -6.18 11.96 2.28
C ARG A 100 -6.53 11.08 1.07
N ALA A 101 -5.54 10.46 0.45
CA ALA A 101 -5.76 9.57 -0.67
C ALA A 101 -6.58 8.33 -0.25
N ALA A 102 -6.28 7.77 0.92
CA ALA A 102 -7.02 6.62 1.43
C ALA A 102 -8.49 6.96 1.67
N VAL A 103 -8.79 8.14 2.24
CA VAL A 103 -10.18 8.59 2.44
C VAL A 103 -10.92 8.63 1.12
N GLY A 104 -10.30 9.10 0.05
CA GLY A 104 -10.90 9.13 -1.28
C GLY A 104 -11.19 7.75 -1.86
N ARG A 105 -10.58 6.70 -1.31
CA ARG A 105 -10.74 5.31 -1.79
C ARG A 105 -11.47 4.42 -0.78
N ARG A 106 -12.05 5.00 0.28
CA ARG A 106 -12.60 4.23 1.41
C ARG A 106 -13.78 3.32 1.06
N GLY A 107 -14.48 3.61 -0.03
CA GLY A 107 -15.60 2.77 -0.50
C GLY A 107 -15.17 1.55 -1.29
N PHE A 108 -13.87 1.36 -1.51
CA PHE A 108 -13.38 0.22 -2.27
C PHE A 108 -13.70 -1.10 -1.54
N GLY A 109 -14.25 -2.05 -2.27
CA GLY A 109 -14.61 -3.36 -1.71
C GLY A 109 -15.99 -3.40 -1.02
N ASP A 110 -16.75 -2.32 -1.07
CA ASP A 110 -18.11 -2.29 -0.52
C ASP A 110 -19.14 -2.84 -1.51
#